data_119acde695501be8bd6f3a83165f30dc
#
_entry.id   119acde695501be8bd6f3a83165f30dc
#
_cell.length_a   1.000
_cell.length_b   1.000
_cell.length_c   1.000
_cell.angle_alpha   90.00
_cell.angle_beta   90.00
_cell.angle_gamma   90.00
#
_symmetry.space_group_name_H-M   'P 1'
#
loop_
_entity.id
_entity.type
_entity.pdbx_description
1 polymer ?
#
loop_
_entity_poly.entity_id
_entity_poly.type
_entity_poly.pdbx_seq_one_letter_code
_entity_poly.pdbx_strand_id
1 'polypeptide(L)'
;MSQALHEAHGATLSIRFAIITCSDTRSSEDDTSGAFILDCLRQAGHELLSYQIVKDEPALIQGEVRSLVAQKADAILINGGTGLAARDTTFEALTALIERPIPGFGELFRMLSYQEIGAASLLSRAQAGIIKNTLLFSMPGSKGAVHLAMKNLILPQLGHMVAEIRK
;
A
#
# COMPACT_ATOMS: atom_id res chain seq x y z
N MET A 1 -7.78 6.70 -26.62
CA MET A 1 -6.39 6.21 -26.45
C MET A 1 -6.47 4.81 -25.89
N SER A 2 -5.74 3.84 -26.45
CA SER A 2 -5.83 2.44 -26.02
C SER A 2 -5.12 2.22 -24.68
N GLN A 3 -5.58 1.24 -23.91
CA GLN A 3 -5.00 0.82 -22.63
C GLN A 3 -3.47 0.59 -22.73
N ALA A 4 -3.00 0.06 -23.85
CA ALA A 4 -1.58 -0.16 -24.13
C ALA A 4 -0.72 1.13 -24.17
N LEU A 5 -1.29 2.27 -24.59
CA LEU A 5 -0.59 3.57 -24.59
C LEU A 5 -0.50 4.15 -23.18
N HIS A 6 -1.49 3.91 -22.32
CA HIS A 6 -1.47 4.34 -20.92
C HIS A 6 -0.49 3.50 -20.09
N GLU A 7 -0.42 2.21 -20.33
CA GLU A 7 0.54 1.30 -19.70
C GLU A 7 1.99 1.65 -20.09
N ALA A 8 2.24 2.00 -21.35
CA ALA A 8 3.56 2.40 -21.83
C ALA A 8 4.04 3.74 -21.20
N HIS A 9 3.15 4.70 -20.93
CA HIS A 9 3.50 5.96 -20.26
C HIS A 9 3.82 5.74 -18.77
N GLY A 10 3.14 4.79 -18.11
CA GLY A 10 3.41 4.44 -16.73
C GLY A 10 4.75 3.73 -16.50
N ALA A 11 5.23 2.99 -17.51
CA ALA A 11 6.46 2.18 -17.41
C ALA A 11 7.76 3.01 -17.31
N THR A 12 7.74 4.29 -17.68
CA THR A 12 8.92 5.19 -17.64
C THR A 12 8.92 6.16 -16.47
N LEU A 13 7.86 6.14 -15.63
CA LEU A 13 7.70 7.12 -14.56
C LEU A 13 8.44 6.68 -13.30
N SER A 14 9.44 7.46 -12.85
CA SER A 14 10.00 7.29 -11.52
C SER A 14 9.01 7.82 -10.48
N ILE A 15 8.65 6.98 -9.52
CA ILE A 15 7.67 7.25 -8.47
C ILE A 15 8.38 7.41 -7.14
N ARG A 16 8.10 8.50 -6.43
CA ARG A 16 8.57 8.70 -5.05
C ARG A 16 7.63 7.99 -4.10
N PHE A 17 8.07 6.90 -3.52
CA PHE A 17 7.25 6.08 -2.65
C PHE A 17 7.71 6.10 -1.19
N ALA A 18 6.77 5.85 -0.29
CA ALA A 18 7.06 5.61 1.12
C ALA A 18 6.48 4.28 1.58
N ILE A 19 7.08 3.70 2.60
CA ILE A 19 6.65 2.45 3.23
C ILE A 19 6.39 2.71 4.71
N ILE A 20 5.23 2.25 5.20
CA ILE A 20 4.89 2.22 6.61
C ILE A 20 4.58 0.76 6.98
N THR A 21 5.31 0.23 7.94
CA THR A 21 4.96 -1.04 8.58
C THR A 21 4.30 -0.74 9.91
N CYS A 22 3.02 -1.07 10.05
CA CYS A 22 2.28 -0.91 11.30
C CYS A 22 2.50 -2.15 12.17
N SER A 23 3.20 -2.00 13.28
CA SER A 23 3.49 -3.11 14.20
C SER A 23 3.94 -2.60 15.56
N ASP A 24 3.42 -3.23 16.63
CA ASP A 24 3.86 -2.98 17.99
C ASP A 24 5.15 -3.73 18.36
N THR A 25 5.54 -4.75 17.58
CA THR A 25 6.59 -5.71 17.94
C THR A 25 7.75 -5.82 16.96
N ARG A 26 7.55 -5.41 15.69
CA ARG A 26 8.59 -5.51 14.66
C ARG A 26 9.67 -4.43 14.83
N SER A 27 10.88 -4.82 14.46
CA SER A 27 12.03 -3.93 14.26
C SER A 27 12.40 -3.87 12.78
N SER A 28 13.33 -2.98 12.42
CA SER A 28 13.86 -2.89 11.04
C SER A 28 14.58 -4.17 10.59
N GLU A 29 15.10 -4.95 11.54
CA GLU A 29 15.86 -6.17 11.24
C GLU A 29 14.96 -7.37 10.88
N ASP A 30 13.73 -7.39 11.40
CA ASP A 30 12.79 -8.50 11.22
C ASP A 30 11.58 -8.17 10.34
N ASP A 31 11.49 -6.94 9.80
CA ASP A 31 10.43 -6.53 8.89
C ASP A 31 10.67 -7.02 7.46
N THR A 32 10.53 -8.32 7.27
CA THR A 32 10.72 -8.96 5.95
C THR A 32 9.67 -8.53 4.92
N SER A 33 8.50 -8.08 5.35
CA SER A 33 7.41 -7.61 4.48
C SER A 33 7.70 -6.22 3.92
N GLY A 34 8.09 -5.29 4.78
CA GLY A 34 8.51 -3.96 4.33
C GLY A 34 9.77 -4.00 3.46
N ALA A 35 10.76 -4.85 3.80
CA ALA A 35 11.94 -5.08 2.98
C ALA A 35 11.58 -5.60 1.58
N PHE A 36 10.64 -6.53 1.48
CA PHE A 36 10.18 -7.04 0.18
C PHE A 36 9.51 -5.95 -0.67
N ILE A 37 8.66 -5.10 -0.08
CA ILE A 37 8.07 -3.95 -0.78
C ILE A 37 9.17 -3.03 -1.32
N LEU A 38 10.14 -2.71 -0.48
CA LEU A 38 11.29 -1.86 -0.83
C LEU A 38 12.06 -2.40 -2.03
N ASP A 39 12.40 -3.69 -1.98
CA ASP A 39 13.17 -4.35 -3.06
C ASP A 39 12.40 -4.35 -4.37
N CYS A 40 11.11 -4.68 -4.35
CA CYS A 40 10.24 -4.66 -5.52
C CYS A 40 10.21 -3.28 -6.20
N LEU A 41 10.00 -2.23 -5.42
CA LEU A 41 9.87 -0.87 -5.97
C LEU A 41 11.21 -0.30 -6.45
N ARG A 42 12.31 -0.60 -5.75
CA ARG A 42 13.65 -0.22 -6.20
C ARG A 42 14.04 -0.93 -7.50
N GLN A 43 13.76 -2.22 -7.61
CA GLN A 43 14.00 -2.98 -8.86
C GLN A 43 13.16 -2.45 -10.03
N ALA A 44 11.98 -1.92 -9.76
CA ALA A 44 11.14 -1.25 -10.75
C ALA A 44 11.60 0.18 -11.10
N GLY A 45 12.69 0.68 -10.51
CA GLY A 45 13.26 2.00 -10.81
C GLY A 45 12.61 3.16 -10.07
N HIS A 46 11.90 2.89 -8.97
CA HIS A 46 11.24 3.90 -8.16
C HIS A 46 12.15 4.40 -7.02
N GLU A 47 11.87 5.60 -6.51
CA GLU A 47 12.68 6.29 -5.50
C GLU A 47 12.03 6.21 -4.12
N LEU A 48 12.79 5.72 -3.13
CA LEU A 48 12.35 5.69 -1.74
C LEU A 48 12.41 7.09 -1.13
N LEU A 49 11.26 7.58 -0.65
CA LEU A 49 11.17 8.81 0.14
C LEU A 49 11.37 8.52 1.63
N SER A 50 10.70 7.51 2.16
CA SER A 50 10.75 7.15 3.59
C SER A 50 10.37 5.69 3.80
N TYR A 51 10.97 5.05 4.82
CA TYR A 51 10.56 3.75 5.33
C TYR A 51 10.53 3.81 6.85
N GLN A 52 9.35 3.65 7.43
CA GLN A 52 9.11 3.75 8.86
C GLN A 52 8.34 2.54 9.39
N ILE A 53 8.69 2.12 10.61
CA ILE A 53 7.88 1.21 11.42
C ILE A 53 7.14 2.07 12.45
N VAL A 54 5.83 2.00 12.44
CA VAL A 54 4.95 2.82 13.27
C VAL A 54 4.10 1.90 14.14
N LYS A 55 3.92 2.24 15.40
CA LYS A 55 3.03 1.50 16.29
C LYS A 55 1.59 1.55 15.77
N ASP A 56 0.82 0.49 16.05
CA ASP A 56 -0.57 0.37 15.63
C ASP A 56 -1.49 1.28 16.46
N GLU A 57 -1.27 2.59 16.34
CA GLU A 57 -2.01 3.66 16.99
C GLU A 57 -2.53 4.64 15.93
N PRO A 58 -3.85 4.92 15.88
CA PRO A 58 -4.44 5.74 14.82
C PRO A 58 -3.78 7.11 14.65
N ALA A 59 -3.46 7.78 15.76
CA ALA A 59 -2.85 9.11 15.72
C ALA A 59 -1.45 9.10 15.09
N LEU A 60 -0.64 8.07 15.39
CA LEU A 60 0.71 7.92 14.85
C LEU A 60 0.66 7.58 13.37
N ILE A 61 -0.19 6.62 12.98
CA ILE A 61 -0.38 6.22 11.58
C ILE A 61 -0.85 7.42 10.75
N GLN A 62 -1.88 8.13 11.20
CA GLN A 62 -2.41 9.29 10.51
C GLN A 62 -1.41 10.45 10.44
N GLY A 63 -0.63 10.67 11.49
CA GLY A 63 0.42 11.68 11.53
C GLY A 63 1.49 11.43 10.48
N GLU A 64 1.98 10.19 10.40
CA GLU A 64 2.98 9.80 9.40
C GLU A 64 2.45 9.92 7.97
N VAL A 65 1.23 9.42 7.71
CA VAL A 65 0.60 9.55 6.39
C VAL A 65 0.46 11.01 5.97
N ARG A 66 -0.02 11.89 6.86
CA ARG A 66 -0.13 13.33 6.56
C ARG A 66 1.22 13.97 6.28
N SER A 67 2.26 13.59 7.03
CA SER A 67 3.64 14.04 6.80
C SER A 67 4.14 13.67 5.41
N LEU A 68 3.95 12.40 5.01
CA LEU A 68 4.37 11.91 3.71
C LEU A 68 3.59 12.55 2.55
N VAL A 69 2.29 12.79 2.72
CA VAL A 69 1.48 13.55 1.75
C VAL A 69 1.98 14.99 1.61
N ALA A 70 2.34 15.65 2.72
CA ALA A 70 2.92 17.00 2.70
C ALA A 70 4.29 17.03 1.99
N GLN A 71 5.08 15.96 2.11
CA GLN A 71 6.35 15.78 1.40
C GLN A 71 6.18 15.38 -0.08
N LYS A 72 4.92 15.31 -0.57
CA LYS A 72 4.58 14.97 -1.96
C LYS A 72 5.04 13.55 -2.35
N ALA A 73 4.82 12.58 -1.47
CA ALA A 73 4.90 11.18 -1.86
C ALA A 73 3.88 10.89 -2.98
N ASP A 74 4.28 10.17 -4.01
CA ASP A 74 3.36 9.73 -5.08
C ASP A 74 2.55 8.52 -4.62
N ALA A 75 3.17 7.64 -3.85
CA ALA A 75 2.54 6.45 -3.31
C ALA A 75 3.01 6.15 -1.88
N ILE A 76 2.10 5.71 -1.02
CA ILE A 76 2.38 5.22 0.32
C ILE A 76 1.87 3.77 0.40
N LEU A 77 2.78 2.84 0.73
CA LEU A 77 2.46 1.43 0.88
C LEU A 77 2.51 1.09 2.37
N ILE A 78 1.40 0.61 2.90
CA ILE A 78 1.22 0.33 4.32
C ILE A 78 0.94 -1.15 4.50
N ASN A 79 1.68 -1.81 5.38
CA ASN A 79 1.45 -3.20 5.72
C ASN A 79 1.34 -3.38 7.24
N GLY A 80 0.46 -4.30 7.65
CA GLY A 80 0.20 -4.60 9.07
C GLY A 80 -1.00 -3.84 9.66
N GLY A 81 -1.39 -4.22 10.88
CA GLY A 81 -2.46 -3.60 11.66
C GLY A 81 -3.87 -3.70 11.05
N THR A 82 -4.11 -4.65 10.17
CA THR A 82 -5.39 -4.81 9.45
C THR A 82 -6.25 -5.97 9.97
N GLY A 83 -5.86 -6.66 11.02
CA GLY A 83 -6.60 -7.75 11.64
C GLY A 83 -7.88 -7.29 12.35
N LEU A 84 -8.57 -8.23 13.02
CA LEU A 84 -9.83 -7.97 13.72
C LEU A 84 -9.66 -7.69 15.22
N ALA A 85 -8.42 -7.76 15.74
CA ALA A 85 -8.17 -7.45 17.14
C ALA A 85 -8.40 -5.96 17.41
N ALA A 86 -8.72 -5.61 18.66
CA ALA A 86 -8.95 -4.22 19.05
C ALA A 86 -7.73 -3.31 18.83
N ARG A 87 -6.53 -3.89 18.78
CA ARG A 87 -5.28 -3.19 18.49
C ARG A 87 -5.01 -3.00 17.00
N ASP A 88 -5.68 -3.74 16.13
CA ASP A 88 -5.55 -3.62 14.68
C ASP A 88 -6.38 -2.43 14.19
N THR A 89 -5.80 -1.24 14.23
CA THR A 89 -6.52 0.02 13.96
C THR A 89 -6.16 0.68 12.64
N THR A 90 -5.21 0.10 11.90
CA THR A 90 -4.70 0.68 10.64
C THR A 90 -5.83 0.91 9.62
N PHE A 91 -6.74 -0.04 9.44
CA PHE A 91 -7.80 0.08 8.47
C PHE A 91 -8.69 1.30 8.73
N GLU A 92 -9.17 1.47 9.95
CA GLU A 92 -10.04 2.58 10.36
C GLU A 92 -9.29 3.92 10.32
N ALA A 93 -8.04 3.94 10.77
CA ALA A 93 -7.20 5.14 10.74
C ALA A 93 -7.02 5.68 9.32
N LEU A 94 -6.82 4.79 8.34
CA LEU A 94 -6.64 5.16 6.94
C LEU A 94 -7.95 5.50 6.25
N THR A 95 -9.04 4.77 6.54
CA THR A 95 -10.37 5.06 6.01
C THR A 95 -10.78 6.51 6.30
N ALA A 96 -10.43 7.02 7.48
CA ALA A 96 -10.70 8.41 7.86
C ALA A 96 -9.89 9.45 7.07
N LEU A 97 -8.80 9.06 6.41
CA LEU A 97 -7.94 9.95 5.62
C LEU A 97 -8.23 9.87 4.11
N ILE A 98 -8.71 8.74 3.62
CA ILE A 98 -8.94 8.51 2.20
C ILE A 98 -10.07 9.42 1.71
N GLU A 99 -9.75 10.30 0.75
CA GLU A 99 -10.71 11.20 0.10
C GLU A 99 -11.44 10.52 -1.06
N ARG A 100 -10.74 9.68 -1.81
CA ARG A 100 -11.27 8.92 -2.95
C ARG A 100 -10.88 7.46 -2.81
N PRO A 101 -11.78 6.58 -2.37
CA PRO A 101 -11.50 5.15 -2.23
C PRO A 101 -11.36 4.46 -3.59
N ILE A 102 -10.53 3.43 -3.64
CA ILE A 102 -10.35 2.53 -4.78
C ILE A 102 -10.80 1.12 -4.36
N PRO A 103 -12.11 0.85 -4.36
CA PRO A 103 -12.66 -0.40 -3.81
C PRO A 103 -12.17 -1.63 -4.57
N GLY A 104 -11.90 -1.51 -5.87
CA GLY A 104 -11.39 -2.59 -6.70
C GLY A 104 -10.11 -3.23 -6.19
N PHE A 105 -9.24 -2.48 -5.50
CA PHE A 105 -8.05 -3.06 -4.89
C PHE A 105 -8.41 -4.13 -3.84
N GLY A 106 -9.26 -3.78 -2.88
CA GLY A 106 -9.69 -4.72 -1.84
C GLY A 106 -10.49 -5.90 -2.39
N GLU A 107 -11.33 -5.67 -3.40
CA GLU A 107 -12.11 -6.72 -4.08
C GLU A 107 -11.19 -7.73 -4.77
N LEU A 108 -10.27 -7.28 -5.61
CA LEU A 108 -9.32 -8.14 -6.29
C LEU A 108 -8.35 -8.82 -5.34
N PHE A 109 -7.88 -8.10 -4.31
CA PHE A 109 -7.02 -8.67 -3.28
C PHE A 109 -7.69 -9.85 -2.59
N ARG A 110 -8.93 -9.71 -2.13
CA ARG A 110 -9.67 -10.79 -1.47
C ARG A 110 -10.00 -11.93 -2.42
N MET A 111 -10.33 -11.64 -3.68
CA MET A 111 -10.57 -12.67 -4.70
C MET A 111 -9.32 -13.54 -4.92
N LEU A 112 -8.15 -12.92 -5.10
CA LEU A 112 -6.89 -13.64 -5.28
C LEU A 112 -6.47 -14.37 -4.00
N SER A 113 -6.62 -13.74 -2.83
CA SER A 113 -6.38 -14.38 -1.53
C SER A 113 -7.24 -15.62 -1.33
N TYR A 114 -8.51 -15.60 -1.78
CA TYR A 114 -9.39 -16.75 -1.68
C TYR A 114 -8.85 -17.98 -2.42
N GLN A 115 -8.19 -17.77 -3.54
CA GLN A 115 -7.55 -18.85 -4.32
C GLN A 115 -6.37 -19.49 -3.57
N GLU A 116 -5.68 -18.73 -2.71
CA GLU A 116 -4.52 -19.22 -1.97
C GLU A 116 -4.89 -19.78 -0.59
N ILE A 117 -5.75 -19.09 0.17
CA ILE A 117 -6.03 -19.37 1.59
C ILE A 117 -7.51 -19.66 1.88
N GLY A 118 -8.36 -19.72 0.85
CA GLY A 118 -9.78 -20.01 0.99
C GLY A 118 -10.53 -19.01 1.85
N ALA A 119 -11.48 -19.46 2.66
CA ALA A 119 -12.37 -18.63 3.46
C ALA A 119 -11.65 -17.69 4.46
N ALA A 120 -10.41 -17.97 4.84
CA ALA A 120 -9.62 -17.07 5.69
C ALA A 120 -9.41 -15.68 5.06
N SER A 121 -9.56 -15.56 3.73
CA SER A 121 -9.51 -14.27 3.02
C SER A 121 -10.60 -13.29 3.44
N LEU A 122 -11.70 -13.76 4.05
CA LEU A 122 -12.74 -12.89 4.64
C LEU A 122 -12.18 -11.94 5.70
N LEU A 123 -11.10 -12.32 6.37
CA LEU A 123 -10.46 -11.52 7.42
C LEU A 123 -9.52 -10.45 6.85
N SER A 124 -9.30 -10.43 5.54
CA SER A 124 -8.39 -9.47 4.89
C SER A 124 -9.05 -8.13 4.68
N ARG A 125 -8.63 -7.11 5.43
CA ARG A 125 -9.15 -5.75 5.34
C ARG A 125 -8.27 -4.84 4.49
N ALA A 126 -7.77 -5.37 3.37
CA ALA A 126 -7.01 -4.60 2.39
C ALA A 126 -7.86 -3.48 1.77
N GLN A 127 -7.28 -2.30 1.61
CA GLN A 127 -7.91 -1.14 0.99
C GLN A 127 -6.90 -0.28 0.24
N ALA A 128 -7.38 0.51 -0.71
CA ALA A 128 -6.60 1.54 -1.37
C ALA A 128 -7.45 2.80 -1.59
N GLY A 129 -6.78 3.90 -1.79
CA GLY A 129 -7.43 5.17 -2.06
C GLY A 129 -6.45 6.27 -2.39
N ILE A 130 -6.97 7.49 -2.49
CA ILE A 130 -6.21 8.67 -2.82
C ILE A 130 -6.44 9.71 -1.73
N ILE A 131 -5.34 10.32 -1.29
CA ILE A 131 -5.31 11.46 -0.37
C ILE A 131 -4.63 12.59 -1.13
N LYS A 132 -5.37 13.65 -1.49
CA LYS A 132 -4.89 14.71 -2.40
C LYS A 132 -4.40 14.10 -3.72
N ASN A 133 -3.09 14.10 -3.94
CA ASN A 133 -2.44 13.52 -5.14
C ASN A 133 -1.56 12.30 -4.81
N THR A 134 -1.71 11.73 -3.64
CA THR A 134 -0.93 10.57 -3.17
C THR A 134 -1.79 9.31 -3.19
N LEU A 135 -1.32 8.27 -3.87
CA LEU A 135 -1.88 6.92 -3.77
C LEU A 135 -1.57 6.32 -2.40
N LEU A 136 -2.54 5.61 -1.84
CA LEU A 136 -2.37 4.86 -0.61
C LEU A 136 -2.84 3.43 -0.81
N PHE A 137 -2.00 2.47 -0.44
CA PHE A 137 -2.32 1.05 -0.39
C PHE A 137 -2.11 0.53 1.03
N SER A 138 -3.08 -0.19 1.56
CA SER A 138 -2.98 -0.86 2.86
C SER A 138 -3.31 -2.33 2.71
N MET A 139 -2.46 -3.20 3.24
CA MET A 139 -2.54 -4.65 3.11
C MET A 139 -2.12 -5.35 4.40
N PRO A 140 -2.58 -6.61 4.63
CA PRO A 140 -2.11 -7.41 5.75
C PRO A 140 -0.58 -7.56 5.75
N GLY A 141 0.02 -7.60 6.94
CA GLY A 141 1.47 -7.65 7.11
C GLY A 141 2.11 -9.03 6.91
N SER A 142 1.35 -10.08 6.54
CA SER A 142 1.93 -11.39 6.24
C SER A 142 2.70 -11.38 4.92
N LYS A 143 3.77 -12.18 4.83
CA LYS A 143 4.56 -12.29 3.59
C LYS A 143 3.71 -12.64 2.37
N GLY A 144 2.82 -13.62 2.49
CA GLY A 144 1.93 -14.05 1.39
C GLY A 144 1.04 -12.89 0.91
N ALA A 145 0.41 -12.17 1.83
CA ALA A 145 -0.44 -11.03 1.51
C ALA A 145 0.32 -9.92 0.78
N VAL A 146 1.52 -9.58 1.26
CA VAL A 146 2.35 -8.54 0.65
C VAL A 146 2.84 -8.99 -0.74
N HIS A 147 3.29 -10.24 -0.89
CA HIS A 147 3.67 -10.78 -2.19
C HIS A 147 2.52 -10.74 -3.20
N LEU A 148 1.33 -11.18 -2.79
CA LEU A 148 0.13 -11.17 -3.63
C LEU A 148 -0.20 -9.75 -4.09
N ALA A 149 -0.28 -8.79 -3.15
CA ALA A 149 -0.60 -7.40 -3.45
C ALA A 149 0.41 -6.77 -4.40
N MET A 150 1.70 -6.89 -4.08
CA MET A 150 2.77 -6.28 -4.87
C MET A 150 2.83 -6.83 -6.30
N LYS A 151 2.88 -8.16 -6.45
CA LYS A 151 3.09 -8.80 -7.75
C LYS A 151 1.89 -8.72 -8.67
N ASN A 152 0.69 -8.90 -8.13
CA ASN A 152 -0.51 -9.06 -8.96
C ASN A 152 -1.31 -7.77 -9.14
N LEU A 153 -1.20 -6.82 -8.21
CA LEU A 153 -2.07 -5.64 -8.20
C LEU A 153 -1.27 -4.33 -8.27
N ILE A 154 -0.30 -4.12 -7.38
CA ILE A 154 0.33 -2.81 -7.23
C ILE A 154 1.34 -2.56 -8.34
N LEU A 155 2.39 -3.38 -8.47
CA LEU A 155 3.44 -3.16 -9.46
C LEU A 155 2.92 -3.05 -10.90
N PRO A 156 1.97 -3.89 -11.35
CA PRO A 156 1.47 -3.79 -12.73
C PRO A 156 0.73 -2.49 -13.03
N GLN A 157 0.16 -1.82 -12.02
CA GLN A 157 -0.71 -0.66 -12.22
C GLN A 157 -0.18 0.64 -11.60
N LEU A 158 0.85 0.59 -10.77
CA LEU A 158 1.33 1.74 -9.99
C LEU A 158 1.67 2.95 -10.88
N GLY A 159 2.44 2.74 -11.94
CA GLY A 159 2.83 3.79 -12.86
C GLY A 159 1.64 4.43 -13.57
N HIS A 160 0.69 3.60 -14.03
CA HIS A 160 -0.54 4.07 -14.66
C HIS A 160 -1.40 4.89 -13.69
N MET A 161 -1.61 4.40 -12.47
CA MET A 161 -2.43 5.09 -11.47
C MET A 161 -1.83 6.45 -11.08
N VAL A 162 -0.51 6.54 -10.88
CA VAL A 162 0.16 7.81 -10.58
C VAL A 162 0.05 8.77 -11.76
N ALA A 163 0.21 8.28 -13.00
CA ALA A 163 0.04 9.10 -14.19
C ALA A 163 -1.39 9.67 -14.32
N GLU A 164 -2.41 8.88 -13.98
CA GLU A 164 -3.82 9.34 -13.98
C GLU A 164 -4.07 10.44 -12.93
N ILE A 165 -3.47 10.32 -11.74
CA ILE A 165 -3.64 11.32 -10.67
C ILE A 165 -2.97 12.64 -11.01
N ARG A 166 -1.88 12.60 -11.79
CA ARG A 166 -1.10 13.81 -12.17
C ARG A 166 -1.71 14.59 -13.35
N LYS A 167 -2.75 14.06 -14.00
CA LYS A 167 -3.53 14.79 -15.06
C LYS A 167 -4.34 15.94 -14.46
#